data_a2ed605454e6335b5d8efa67996953f8
#
_entry.id   a2ed605454e6335b5d8efa67996953f8
#
_cell.length_a   1.000
_cell.length_b   1.000
_cell.length_c   1.000
_cell.angle_alpha   90.00
_cell.angle_beta   90.00
_cell.angle_gamma   90.00
#
_symmetry.space_group_name_H-M   'P 1'
#
loop_
_entity.id
_entity.type
_entity.pdbx_description
1 polymer ?
#
loop_
_entity_poly.entity_id
_entity_poly.type
_entity_poly.pdbx_seq_one_letter_code
_entity_poly.pdbx_strand_id
1 'polypeptide(L)' 'MTKPRLWEKLHLSQWGRIKAMADHLGFKVQRLKGDQCRLLMPNVEIKNTLTNIELTDTLTNIEAWLRKAAEEKS' A
#
# COMPACT_ATOMS: atom_id res chain seq x y z
N MET A 1 12.00 12.61 -17.98
CA MET A 1 12.60 12.28 -16.68
C MET A 1 11.51 12.14 -15.64
N THR A 2 11.48 11.00 -14.96
CA THR A 2 10.44 10.69 -13.97
C THR A 2 10.81 11.30 -12.62
N LYS A 3 9.86 11.99 -11.99
CA LYS A 3 10.09 12.52 -10.65
C LYS A 3 10.21 11.38 -9.66
N PRO A 4 11.14 11.46 -8.68
CA PRO A 4 11.20 10.43 -7.64
C PRO A 4 9.88 10.41 -6.86
N ARG A 5 9.43 9.22 -6.52
CA ARG A 5 8.24 9.09 -5.68
C ARG A 5 8.59 9.49 -4.26
N LEU A 6 7.60 9.97 -3.51
CA LEU A 6 7.79 10.45 -2.15
C LEU A 6 8.50 9.42 -1.27
N TRP A 7 8.07 8.18 -1.35
CA TRP A 7 8.64 7.10 -0.53
C TRP A 7 10.06 6.70 -0.93
N GLU A 8 10.52 7.08 -2.11
CA GLU A 8 11.89 6.84 -2.55
C GLU A 8 12.80 8.00 -2.17
N LYS A 9 12.27 9.20 -2.13
CA LYS A 9 13.04 10.42 -1.92
C LYS A 9 13.43 10.64 -0.47
N LEU A 10 12.61 10.20 0.48
CA LEU A 10 12.72 10.57 1.88
C LEU A 10 13.43 9.54 2.76
N HIS A 11 14.08 8.55 2.21
CA HIS A 11 14.79 7.53 3.01
C HIS A 11 13.95 6.98 4.16
N LEU A 12 12.69 6.68 3.87
CA LEU A 12 11.76 6.21 4.89
C LEU A 12 12.09 4.79 5.33
N SER A 13 11.72 4.46 6.57
CA SER A 13 11.72 3.08 7.02
C SER A 13 10.75 2.24 6.19
N GLN A 14 10.83 0.91 6.32
CA GLN A 14 9.91 0.04 5.59
C GLN A 14 8.45 0.40 5.90
N TRP A 15 8.12 0.59 7.17
CA TRP A 15 6.76 0.98 7.55
C TRP A 15 6.38 2.34 6.98
N GLY A 16 7.31 3.29 7.00
CA GLY A 16 7.08 4.61 6.41
C GLY A 16 6.81 4.53 4.91
N ARG A 17 7.56 3.71 4.19
CA ARG A 17 7.34 3.51 2.75
C ARG A 17 5.97 2.90 2.48
N ILE A 18 5.59 1.89 3.28
CA ILE A 18 4.28 1.24 3.15
C ILE A 18 3.16 2.26 3.35
N LYS A 19 3.25 3.08 4.40
CA LYS A 19 2.24 4.10 4.67
C LYS A 19 2.16 5.12 3.53
N ALA A 20 3.30 5.57 3.02
CA ALA A 20 3.32 6.55 1.95
C ALA A 20 2.70 5.99 0.66
N MET A 21 3.04 4.75 0.29
CA MET A 21 2.47 4.13 -0.89
C MET A 21 0.96 3.90 -0.75
N ALA A 22 0.53 3.44 0.41
CA ALA A 22 -0.89 3.22 0.66
C ALA A 22 -1.67 4.54 0.58
N ASP A 23 -1.13 5.60 1.18
CA ASP A 23 -1.75 6.92 1.12
C ASP A 23 -1.86 7.42 -0.31
N HIS A 24 -0.82 7.23 -1.10
CA HIS A 24 -0.82 7.60 -2.53
C HIS A 24 -1.94 6.89 -3.29
N LEU A 25 -2.22 5.64 -2.94
CA LEU A 25 -3.24 4.84 -3.60
C LEU A 25 -4.64 5.02 -2.99
N GLY A 26 -4.75 5.77 -1.90
CA GLY A 26 -6.02 5.93 -1.20
C GLY A 26 -6.39 4.73 -0.34
N PHE A 27 -5.41 3.92 0.02
CA PHE A 27 -5.61 2.76 0.88
C PHE A 27 -5.23 3.08 2.31
N LYS A 28 -5.64 2.24 3.24
CA LYS A 28 -5.27 2.37 4.64
C LYS A 28 -4.46 1.15 5.06
N VAL A 29 -3.49 1.37 5.95
CA VAL A 29 -2.70 0.29 6.49
C VAL A 29 -2.70 0.35 8.00
N GLN A 30 -2.65 -0.83 8.62
CA GLN A 30 -2.58 -0.95 10.07
C GLN A 30 -1.48 -1.95 10.40
N ARG A 31 -0.57 -1.54 11.27
CA ARG A 31 0.48 -2.45 11.70
C ARG A 31 -0.06 -3.41 12.74
N LEU A 32 0.20 -4.68 12.53
CA LEU A 32 -0.19 -5.74 13.43
C LEU A 32 1.03 -6.22 14.22
N LYS A 33 0.83 -7.21 15.05
CA LYS A 33 1.89 -7.74 15.90
C LYS A 33 2.99 -8.37 15.04
N GLY A 34 4.24 -8.13 15.39
CA GLY A 34 5.39 -8.67 14.66
C GLY A 34 5.57 -8.00 13.31
N ASP A 35 5.79 -8.78 12.27
CA ASP A 35 6.02 -8.29 10.92
C ASP A 35 4.75 -8.24 10.07
N GLN A 36 3.59 -8.35 10.70
CA GLN A 36 2.32 -8.40 9.99
C GLN A 36 1.74 -7.01 9.78
N CYS A 37 1.02 -6.87 8.69
CA CYS A 37 0.38 -5.61 8.30
C CYS A 37 -0.95 -5.93 7.63
N ARG A 38 -1.96 -5.13 7.94
CA ARG A 38 -3.27 -5.23 7.30
C ARG A 38 -3.42 -4.07 6.33
N LEU A 39 -3.76 -4.39 5.09
CA LEU A 39 -4.03 -3.40 4.06
C LEU A 39 -5.53 -3.37 3.79
N LEU A 40 -6.12 -2.17 3.87
CA LEU A 40 -7.53 -1.96 3.59
C LEU A 40 -7.66 -1.18 2.29
N MET A 41 -8.36 -1.77 1.34
CA MET A 41 -8.64 -1.16 0.04
C MET A 41 -10.13 -0.87 -0.05
N PRO A 42 -10.55 0.38 0.27
CA PRO A 42 -11.97 0.72 0.24
C PRO A 42 -12.46 0.96 -1.18
N ASN A 43 -13.75 0.74 -1.38
CA ASN A 43 -14.44 1.08 -2.63
C ASN A 43 -13.86 0.38 -3.86
N VAL A 44 -13.47 -0.88 -3.71
CA VAL A 44 -13.04 -1.70 -4.84
C VAL A 44 -14.28 -2.27 -5.51
N GLU A 45 -14.41 -2.08 -6.82
CA GLU A 45 -15.56 -2.57 -7.57
C GLU A 45 -15.30 -4.00 -8.03
N ILE A 46 -16.17 -4.90 -7.57
CA ILE A 46 -16.14 -6.30 -7.99
C ILE A 46 -17.56 -6.66 -8.44
N LYS A 47 -17.72 -7.08 -9.69
CA LYS A 47 -19.01 -7.47 -10.26
C LYS A 47 -20.08 -6.40 -10.05
N ASN A 48 -19.71 -5.15 -10.31
CA ASN A 48 -20.57 -3.96 -10.16
C ASN A 48 -21.02 -3.69 -8.72
N THR A 49 -20.30 -4.23 -7.75
CA THR A 49 -20.57 -3.98 -6.34
C THR A 49 -19.35 -3.35 -5.70
N LEU A 50 -19.54 -2.22 -5.03
CA LEU A 50 -18.47 -1.59 -4.27
C LEU A 50 -18.27 -2.35 -2.97
N THR A 51 -17.06 -2.75 -2.71
CA THR A 51 -16.73 -3.51 -1.51
C THR A 51 -15.37 -3.08 -0.96
N ASN A 52 -15.14 -3.40 0.30
CA ASN A 52 -13.84 -3.18 0.94
C ASN A 52 -13.09 -4.51 0.93
N ILE A 53 -11.82 -4.45 0.57
CA ILE A 53 -10.96 -5.62 0.55
C ILE A 53 -9.91 -5.47 1.63
N GLU A 54 -9.71 -6.52 2.42
CA GLU A 54 -8.64 -6.59 3.41
C GLU A 54 -7.61 -7.61 2.97
N LEU A 55 -6.34 -7.22 3.07
CA LEU A 55 -5.22 -8.11 2.80
C LEU A 55 -4.28 -8.06 4.00
N THR A 56 -4.02 -9.21 4.61
CA THR A 56 -3.09 -9.30 5.74
C THR A 56 -1.89 -10.15 5.32
N ASP A 57 -0.70 -9.60 5.48
CA ASP A 57 0.52 -10.28 5.10
C ASP A 57 1.70 -9.64 5.83
N THR A 58 2.91 -10.15 5.57
CA THR A 58 4.12 -9.56 6.13
C THR A 58 4.38 -8.18 5.54
N LEU A 59 5.14 -7.36 6.26
CA LEU A 59 5.50 -6.03 5.77
C LEU A 59 6.19 -6.09 4.41
N THR A 60 7.08 -7.05 4.23
CA THR A 60 7.82 -7.19 2.97
C THR A 60 6.88 -7.50 1.80
N ASN A 61 5.93 -8.41 2.00
CA ASN A 61 4.98 -8.77 0.95
C ASN A 61 4.01 -7.63 0.65
N ILE A 62 3.54 -6.94 1.68
CA ILE A 62 2.65 -5.78 1.51
C ILE A 62 3.39 -4.66 0.79
N GLU A 63 4.64 -4.40 1.13
CA GLU A 63 5.44 -3.39 0.44
C GLU A 63 5.59 -3.72 -1.04
N ALA A 64 5.90 -4.96 -1.37
CA ALA A 64 6.06 -5.37 -2.76
C ALA A 64 4.74 -5.21 -3.53
N TRP A 65 3.64 -5.59 -2.91
CA TRP A 65 2.32 -5.47 -3.52
C TRP A 65 1.95 -4.00 -3.79
N LEU A 66 2.18 -3.15 -2.79
CA LEU A 66 1.88 -1.72 -2.92
C LEU A 66 2.77 -1.05 -3.96
N ARG A 67 4.04 -1.41 -4.00
CA ARG A 67 4.97 -0.85 -4.98
C ARG A 67 4.52 -1.16 -6.40
N LYS A 68 4.12 -2.39 -6.63
CA LYS A 68 3.61 -2.80 -7.94
C LYS A 68 2.32 -2.05 -8.30
N ALA A 69 1.40 -1.95 -7.35
CA ALA A 69 0.14 -1.24 -7.57
C ALA A 69 0.38 0.25 -7.84
N ALA A 70 1.31 0.87 -7.12
CA ALA A 70 1.63 2.28 -7.32
C ALA A 70 2.26 2.51 -8.69
N GLU A 71 3.10 1.60 -9.15
CA GLU A 71 3.70 1.71 -10.48
C GLU A 71 2.66 1.55 -11.58
N GLU A 72 1.72 0.63 -11.43
CA GLU A 72 0.66 0.44 -12.41
C GLU A 72 -0.27 1.65 -12.48
N LYS A 73 -0.50 2.32 -11.35
CA LYS A 73 -1.37 3.49 -11.30
C LYS A 73 -0.70 4.72 -11.90
N SER A 74 0.60 4.79 -11.87
CA SER A 74 1.33 5.93 -12.45
C SER A 74 1.31 5.87 -14.00
#